data_65c4b2d84a9292f7b92e284d985136fb
#
_entry.id   65c4b2d84a9292f7b92e284d985136fb
#
_cell.length_a   1.000
_cell.length_b   1.000
_cell.length_c   1.000
_cell.angle_alpha   90.00
_cell.angle_beta   90.00
_cell.angle_gamma   90.00
#
_symmetry.space_group_name_H-M   'P 1'
#
loop_
_entity.id
_entity.type
_entity.pdbx_description
1 polymer ?
#
loop_
_entity_poly.entity_id
_entity_poly.type
_entity_poly.pdbx_seq_one_letter_code
_entity_poly.pdbx_strand_id
1 'polypeptide(L)'
;MKRMRWLIGILLFCSASPLRAQQIGKFVPIQAGSEVDHALTEINAATDPAQKLALIDKFAEGPGKEGDNPILANGLYVDYYIAQKNYDKAFAYGDKLFAVDPDNFQNVMNMIRAASEKGDSERVVSYGEKAQAILKRYKEAPAPAGTAPQLWEDQKAKTLESNKDGVAYTQQAVYNGALQAPDAGKRAALLTRFAQAFPDSPYANQALGVAATSYLQAQNAPKMLEVANGLLAKDPNNLGMLLVLSDYYCDKTDQLAKAETYAKKAISVLDSAAKPEGVTDE
;
A
#
# COMPACT_ATOMS: atom_id res chain seq x y z
N MET A 1 26.48 -65.45 29.47
CA MET A 1 27.08 -64.11 29.35
C MET A 1 26.35 -63.34 28.26
N LYS A 2 25.36 -62.51 28.65
CA LYS A 2 24.56 -61.64 27.70
C LYS A 2 25.23 -60.30 27.58
N ARG A 3 25.70 -59.94 26.39
CA ARG A 3 26.26 -58.63 26.08
C ARG A 3 25.09 -57.66 25.78
N MET A 4 24.88 -56.72 26.68
CA MET A 4 23.92 -55.60 26.54
C MET A 4 24.54 -54.53 25.67
N ARG A 5 24.00 -54.35 24.44
CA ARG A 5 24.38 -53.27 23.50
C ARG A 5 23.61 -52.02 23.90
N TRP A 6 24.33 -51.04 24.40
CA TRP A 6 23.82 -49.66 24.57
C TRP A 6 23.72 -49.01 23.21
N LEU A 7 22.49 -48.74 22.75
CA LEU A 7 22.18 -47.86 21.64
C LEU A 7 22.16 -46.43 22.19
N ILE A 8 23.20 -45.65 21.89
CA ILE A 8 23.22 -44.20 22.10
C ILE A 8 22.35 -43.59 21.01
N GLY A 9 21.13 -43.24 21.37
CA GLY A 9 20.27 -42.45 20.52
C GLY A 9 20.79 -41.00 20.46
N ILE A 10 21.38 -40.64 19.35
CA ILE A 10 21.69 -39.25 19.04
C ILE A 10 20.36 -38.55 18.77
N LEU A 11 19.83 -37.83 19.79
CA LEU A 11 18.76 -36.85 19.62
C LEU A 11 19.32 -35.71 18.76
N LEU A 12 19.08 -35.77 17.46
CA LEU A 12 19.17 -34.61 16.58
C LEU A 12 18.14 -33.58 17.08
N PHE A 13 18.60 -32.64 17.89
CA PHE A 13 17.89 -31.38 18.08
C PHE A 13 17.87 -30.69 16.73
N CYS A 14 16.87 -30.95 15.89
CA CYS A 14 16.44 -30.00 14.86
C CYS A 14 16.02 -28.75 15.61
N SER A 15 16.93 -27.79 15.75
CA SER A 15 16.60 -26.40 16.03
C SER A 15 15.80 -25.91 14.82
N ALA A 16 14.50 -26.19 14.83
CA ALA A 16 13.56 -25.43 14.01
C ALA A 16 13.72 -23.99 14.48
N SER A 17 14.56 -23.23 13.79
CA SER A 17 14.51 -21.76 13.88
C SER A 17 13.04 -21.40 13.65
N PRO A 18 12.36 -20.74 14.62
CA PRO A 18 11.01 -20.31 14.36
C PRO A 18 11.08 -19.51 13.06
N LEU A 19 10.27 -19.90 12.08
CA LEU A 19 10.00 -19.05 10.92
C LEU A 19 9.52 -17.73 11.51
N ARG A 20 10.44 -16.77 11.70
CA ARG A 20 10.07 -15.41 12.06
C ARG A 20 9.11 -14.98 10.97
N ALA A 21 7.90 -14.67 11.39
CA ALA A 21 6.88 -14.21 10.46
C ALA A 21 7.53 -13.12 9.60
N GLN A 22 7.42 -13.26 8.28
CA GLN A 22 8.03 -12.35 7.30
C GLN A 22 7.19 -11.08 7.23
N GLN A 23 7.02 -10.42 8.38
CA GLN A 23 6.27 -9.17 8.49
C GLN A 23 7.21 -7.97 8.57
N ILE A 24 6.78 -6.86 7.99
CA ILE A 24 7.42 -5.55 8.14
C ILE A 24 6.76 -4.87 9.34
N GLY A 25 7.56 -4.54 10.35
CA GLY A 25 7.14 -4.09 11.68
C GLY A 25 7.68 -5.00 12.78
N LYS A 26 7.25 -4.74 14.02
CA LYS A 26 7.66 -5.54 15.17
C LYS A 26 6.97 -6.89 15.19
N PHE A 27 7.73 -7.93 15.44
CA PHE A 27 7.21 -9.25 15.70
C PHE A 27 6.96 -9.45 17.21
N VAL A 28 5.72 -9.78 17.58
CA VAL A 28 5.35 -10.13 18.96
C VAL A 28 5.29 -11.66 19.08
N PRO A 29 6.26 -12.30 19.73
CA PRO A 29 6.25 -13.75 19.90
C PRO A 29 5.14 -14.16 20.88
N ILE A 30 4.31 -15.11 20.50
CA ILE A 30 3.27 -15.68 21.35
C ILE A 30 3.74 -17.07 21.78
N GLN A 31 3.90 -17.26 23.09
CA GLN A 31 4.24 -18.57 23.64
C GLN A 31 2.98 -19.43 23.70
N ALA A 32 3.02 -20.61 23.10
CA ALA A 32 1.93 -21.58 23.16
C ALA A 32 1.56 -21.95 24.62
N GLY A 33 0.27 -21.94 24.94
CA GLY A 33 -0.26 -22.19 26.27
C GLY A 33 -0.10 -21.03 27.26
N SER A 34 0.40 -19.86 26.81
CA SER A 34 0.44 -18.65 27.64
C SER A 34 -0.95 -18.03 27.80
N GLU A 35 -1.09 -17.11 28.76
CA GLU A 35 -2.32 -16.34 28.95
C GLU A 35 -2.69 -15.55 27.69
N VAL A 36 -1.70 -15.01 26.98
CA VAL A 36 -1.88 -14.32 25.69
C VAL A 36 -2.44 -15.29 24.64
N ASP A 37 -1.86 -16.49 24.51
CA ASP A 37 -2.31 -17.48 23.52
C ASP A 37 -3.76 -17.95 23.81
N HIS A 38 -4.11 -18.20 25.07
CA HIS A 38 -5.47 -18.53 25.45
C HIS A 38 -6.46 -17.40 25.14
N ALA A 39 -6.11 -16.16 25.51
CA ALA A 39 -6.98 -15.01 25.25
C ALA A 39 -7.21 -14.80 23.75
N LEU A 40 -6.17 -14.87 22.92
CA LEU A 40 -6.28 -14.76 21.46
C LEU A 40 -7.14 -15.89 20.86
N THR A 41 -7.01 -17.11 21.39
CA THR A 41 -7.83 -18.25 20.97
C THR A 41 -9.31 -18.01 21.28
N GLU A 42 -9.64 -17.52 22.48
CA GLU A 42 -11.01 -17.18 22.88
C GLU A 42 -11.59 -16.04 22.00
N ILE A 43 -10.82 -14.96 21.77
CA ILE A 43 -11.22 -13.84 20.93
C ILE A 43 -11.50 -14.30 19.48
N ASN A 44 -10.65 -15.17 18.94
CA ASN A 44 -10.83 -15.67 17.58
C ASN A 44 -12.03 -16.62 17.45
N ALA A 45 -12.34 -17.37 18.48
CA ALA A 45 -13.50 -18.28 18.52
C ALA A 45 -14.84 -17.53 18.70
N ALA A 46 -14.83 -16.32 19.25
CA ALA A 46 -16.04 -15.55 19.51
C ALA A 46 -16.68 -15.08 18.19
N THR A 47 -17.94 -15.48 17.97
CA THR A 47 -18.74 -15.12 16.79
C THR A 47 -19.70 -13.95 17.07
N ASP A 48 -20.15 -13.82 18.32
CA ASP A 48 -20.99 -12.68 18.74
C ASP A 48 -20.13 -11.42 18.88
N PRO A 49 -20.50 -10.31 18.20
CA PRO A 49 -19.69 -9.09 18.22
C PRO A 49 -19.52 -8.46 19.61
N ALA A 50 -20.57 -8.48 20.44
CA ALA A 50 -20.49 -7.89 21.78
C ALA A 50 -19.61 -8.71 22.70
N GLN A 51 -19.72 -10.04 22.64
CA GLN A 51 -18.83 -10.97 23.36
C GLN A 51 -17.38 -10.80 22.89
N LYS A 52 -17.16 -10.69 21.57
CA LYS A 52 -15.81 -10.50 21.01
C LYS A 52 -15.18 -9.21 21.53
N LEU A 53 -15.94 -8.10 21.53
CA LEU A 53 -15.42 -6.83 22.06
C LEU A 53 -15.07 -6.95 23.55
N ALA A 54 -15.94 -7.55 24.35
CA ALA A 54 -15.67 -7.75 25.78
C ALA A 54 -14.39 -8.57 26.04
N LEU A 55 -14.14 -9.58 25.20
CA LEU A 55 -12.90 -10.36 25.27
C LEU A 55 -11.66 -9.55 24.85
N ILE A 56 -11.79 -8.71 23.82
CA ILE A 56 -10.71 -7.78 23.41
C ILE A 56 -10.44 -6.78 24.51
N ASP A 57 -11.48 -6.19 25.15
CA ASP A 57 -11.34 -5.25 26.27
C ASP A 57 -10.62 -5.93 27.45
N LYS A 58 -11.03 -7.14 27.83
CA LYS A 58 -10.39 -7.93 28.88
C LYS A 58 -8.92 -8.20 28.59
N PHE A 59 -8.59 -8.59 27.34
CA PHE A 59 -7.21 -8.80 26.91
C PHE A 59 -6.41 -7.50 27.00
N ALA A 60 -6.94 -6.40 26.44
CA ALA A 60 -6.26 -5.11 26.42
C ALA A 60 -6.04 -4.52 27.82
N GLU A 61 -6.94 -4.79 28.78
CA GLU A 61 -6.82 -4.35 30.17
C GLU A 61 -5.91 -5.25 31.03
N GLY A 62 -5.71 -6.49 30.61
CA GLY A 62 -4.86 -7.49 31.24
C GLY A 62 -3.53 -7.68 30.51
N PRO A 63 -3.25 -8.91 29.99
CA PRO A 63 -1.96 -9.26 29.38
C PRO A 63 -1.61 -8.42 28.14
N GLY A 64 -2.57 -7.79 27.50
CA GLY A 64 -2.38 -6.88 26.37
C GLY A 64 -1.64 -5.58 26.68
N LYS A 65 -1.41 -5.26 27.96
CA LYS A 65 -0.61 -4.07 28.37
C LYS A 65 0.87 -4.34 28.48
N GLU A 66 1.27 -5.62 28.53
CA GLU A 66 2.63 -6.02 28.85
C GLU A 66 3.55 -5.98 27.62
N GLY A 67 4.76 -5.45 27.78
CA GLY A 67 5.80 -5.46 26.77
C GLY A 67 5.32 -4.91 25.41
N ASP A 68 5.43 -5.72 24.35
CA ASP A 68 4.97 -5.38 23.01
C ASP A 68 3.51 -5.83 22.70
N ASN A 69 2.80 -6.43 23.67
CA ASN A 69 1.41 -6.88 23.50
C ASN A 69 0.40 -5.75 23.15
N PRO A 70 0.63 -4.46 23.47
CA PRO A 70 -0.21 -3.38 22.93
C PRO A 70 -0.31 -3.37 21.40
N ILE A 71 0.65 -3.95 20.68
CA ILE A 71 0.60 -4.16 19.23
C ILE A 71 -0.56 -5.12 18.89
N LEU A 72 -0.66 -6.24 19.59
CA LEU A 72 -1.72 -7.22 19.41
C LEU A 72 -3.09 -6.64 19.80
N ALA A 73 -3.16 -6.00 20.98
CA ALA A 73 -4.41 -5.42 21.49
C ALA A 73 -4.98 -4.35 20.54
N ASN A 74 -4.16 -3.41 20.07
CA ASN A 74 -4.62 -2.39 19.12
C ASN A 74 -4.97 -3.00 17.75
N GLY A 75 -4.24 -4.02 17.28
CA GLY A 75 -4.56 -4.75 16.05
C GLY A 75 -5.94 -5.42 16.12
N LEU A 76 -6.26 -6.08 17.24
CA LEU A 76 -7.57 -6.69 17.47
C LEU A 76 -8.72 -5.66 17.43
N TYR A 77 -8.54 -4.48 18.03
CA TYR A 77 -9.53 -3.40 17.93
C TYR A 77 -9.67 -2.87 16.50
N VAL A 78 -8.56 -2.72 15.77
CA VAL A 78 -8.59 -2.30 14.37
C VAL A 78 -9.44 -3.27 13.56
N ASP A 79 -9.15 -4.57 13.63
CA ASP A 79 -9.86 -5.59 12.87
C ASP A 79 -11.34 -5.67 13.27
N TYR A 80 -11.63 -5.60 14.57
CA TYR A 80 -13.01 -5.57 15.08
C TYR A 80 -13.78 -4.38 14.54
N TYR A 81 -13.26 -3.15 14.66
CA TYR A 81 -13.99 -1.96 14.24
C TYR A 81 -14.11 -1.83 12.72
N ILE A 82 -13.18 -2.34 11.93
CA ILE A 82 -13.35 -2.46 10.48
C ILE A 82 -14.51 -3.42 10.16
N ALA A 83 -14.55 -4.59 10.80
CA ALA A 83 -15.64 -5.56 10.61
C ALA A 83 -17.01 -4.99 10.98
N GLN A 84 -17.07 -4.13 12.00
CA GLN A 84 -18.30 -3.41 12.41
C GLN A 84 -18.56 -2.13 11.59
N LYS A 85 -17.75 -1.83 10.57
CA LYS A 85 -17.81 -0.60 9.75
C LYS A 85 -17.73 0.70 10.57
N ASN A 86 -17.16 0.61 11.76
CA ASN A 86 -16.88 1.76 12.62
C ASN A 86 -15.47 2.30 12.32
N TYR A 87 -15.33 2.91 11.15
CA TYR A 87 -14.03 3.32 10.64
C TYR A 87 -13.34 4.38 11.50
N ASP A 88 -14.10 5.27 12.16
CA ASP A 88 -13.51 6.29 13.03
C ASP A 88 -12.81 5.68 14.24
N LYS A 89 -13.40 4.65 14.86
CA LYS A 89 -12.73 3.89 15.91
C LYS A 89 -11.57 3.06 15.36
N ALA A 90 -11.74 2.45 14.18
CA ALA A 90 -10.63 1.73 13.53
C ALA A 90 -9.42 2.64 13.31
N PHE A 91 -9.60 3.86 12.82
CA PHE A 91 -8.53 4.85 12.68
C PHE A 91 -7.88 5.21 14.02
N ALA A 92 -8.69 5.46 15.06
CA ALA A 92 -8.18 5.80 16.38
C ALA A 92 -7.28 4.69 16.97
N TYR A 93 -7.66 3.41 16.79
CA TYR A 93 -6.83 2.28 17.22
C TYR A 93 -5.66 2.01 16.28
N GLY A 94 -5.81 2.25 14.98
CA GLY A 94 -4.72 2.24 14.03
C GLY A 94 -3.63 3.25 14.37
N ASP A 95 -4.00 4.46 14.80
CA ASP A 95 -3.05 5.48 15.26
C ASP A 95 -2.33 5.06 16.55
N LYS A 96 -3.04 4.43 17.50
CA LYS A 96 -2.41 3.84 18.70
C LYS A 96 -1.43 2.72 18.32
N LEU A 97 -1.78 1.89 17.33
CA LEU A 97 -0.89 0.84 16.84
C LEU A 97 0.36 1.43 16.20
N PHE A 98 0.24 2.50 15.40
CA PHE A 98 1.41 3.20 14.85
C PHE A 98 2.27 3.88 15.92
N ALA A 99 1.70 4.27 17.05
CA ALA A 99 2.48 4.85 18.15
C ALA A 99 3.42 3.83 18.81
N VAL A 100 3.02 2.54 18.84
CA VAL A 100 3.84 1.46 19.43
C VAL A 100 4.66 0.70 18.40
N ASP A 101 4.21 0.65 17.13
CA ASP A 101 4.90 0.05 15.99
C ASP A 101 4.74 0.92 14.74
N PRO A 102 5.60 1.94 14.56
CA PRO A 102 5.51 2.89 13.45
C PRO A 102 5.68 2.25 12.06
N ASP A 103 6.32 1.08 12.00
CA ASP A 103 6.64 0.37 10.78
C ASP A 103 5.70 -0.82 10.50
N ASN A 104 4.56 -0.88 11.20
CA ASN A 104 3.56 -1.94 11.01
C ASN A 104 2.88 -1.82 9.63
N PHE A 105 3.38 -2.57 8.65
CA PHE A 105 2.86 -2.55 7.27
C PHE A 105 1.45 -3.15 7.18
N GLN A 106 1.14 -4.19 7.97
CA GLN A 106 -0.21 -4.77 8.02
C GLN A 106 -1.24 -3.74 8.50
N ASN A 107 -0.89 -2.93 9.50
CA ASN A 107 -1.79 -1.86 9.96
C ASN A 107 -2.04 -0.82 8.86
N VAL A 108 -1.01 -0.45 8.08
CA VAL A 108 -1.21 0.46 6.94
C VAL A 108 -2.22 -0.11 5.95
N MET A 109 -2.10 -1.39 5.58
CA MET A 109 -3.05 -2.04 4.68
C MET A 109 -4.49 -2.03 5.25
N ASN A 110 -4.64 -2.28 6.54
CA ASN A 110 -5.92 -2.20 7.22
C ASN A 110 -6.50 -0.78 7.19
N MET A 111 -5.67 0.23 7.41
CA MET A 111 -6.10 1.64 7.35
C MET A 111 -6.48 2.08 5.93
N ILE A 112 -5.75 1.63 4.90
CA ILE A 112 -6.12 1.86 3.50
C ILE A 112 -7.47 1.23 3.20
N ARG A 113 -7.71 -0.03 3.63
CA ARG A 113 -9.00 -0.71 3.48
C ARG A 113 -10.12 0.07 4.16
N ALA A 114 -9.96 0.45 5.43
CA ALA A 114 -10.95 1.22 6.17
C ALA A 114 -11.27 2.57 5.51
N ALA A 115 -10.25 3.28 5.03
CA ALA A 115 -10.40 4.54 4.33
C ALA A 115 -11.12 4.37 2.98
N SER A 116 -10.80 3.30 2.23
CA SER A 116 -11.46 2.97 0.97
C SER A 116 -12.94 2.63 1.18
N GLU A 117 -13.26 1.80 2.16
CA GLU A 117 -14.65 1.44 2.50
C GLU A 117 -15.46 2.64 3.02
N LYS A 118 -14.81 3.60 3.69
CA LYS A 118 -15.41 4.87 4.11
C LYS A 118 -15.59 5.88 2.96
N GLY A 119 -14.89 5.69 1.82
CA GLY A 119 -14.84 6.65 0.72
C GLY A 119 -13.95 7.87 0.99
N ASP A 120 -12.99 7.76 1.92
CA ASP A 120 -12.06 8.84 2.29
C ASP A 120 -10.79 8.77 1.43
N SER A 121 -10.88 9.31 0.21
CA SER A 121 -9.77 9.32 -0.75
C SER A 121 -8.49 9.97 -0.21
N GLU A 122 -8.61 11.00 0.64
CA GLU A 122 -7.47 11.69 1.22
C GLU A 122 -6.69 10.76 2.15
N ARG A 123 -7.40 10.06 3.04
CA ARG A 123 -6.77 9.10 3.95
C ARG A 123 -6.19 7.90 3.20
N VAL A 124 -6.86 7.43 2.14
CA VAL A 124 -6.33 6.35 1.30
C VAL A 124 -4.95 6.72 0.77
N VAL A 125 -4.80 7.92 0.18
CA VAL A 125 -3.51 8.37 -0.37
C VAL A 125 -2.49 8.62 0.73
N SER A 126 -2.88 9.25 1.84
CA SER A 126 -1.97 9.51 2.97
C SER A 126 -1.43 8.22 3.61
N TYR A 127 -2.27 7.18 3.75
CA TYR A 127 -1.79 5.87 4.20
C TYR A 127 -0.95 5.17 3.13
N GLY A 128 -1.21 5.40 1.84
CA GLY A 128 -0.35 4.93 0.76
C GLY A 128 1.06 5.51 0.84
N GLU A 129 1.18 6.82 1.05
CA GLU A 129 2.46 7.49 1.28
C GLU A 129 3.19 6.92 2.50
N LYS A 130 2.45 6.65 3.58
CA LYS A 130 2.99 5.99 4.78
C LYS A 130 3.49 4.57 4.47
N ALA A 131 2.74 3.79 3.69
CA ALA A 131 3.16 2.46 3.26
C ALA A 131 4.49 2.50 2.52
N GLN A 132 4.63 3.42 1.56
CA GLN A 132 5.87 3.59 0.80
C GLN A 132 7.04 4.02 1.69
N ALA A 133 6.81 4.91 2.64
CA ALA A 133 7.83 5.33 3.60
C ALA A 133 8.29 4.17 4.49
N ILE A 134 7.39 3.30 4.94
CA ILE A 134 7.72 2.08 5.70
C ILE A 134 8.56 1.13 4.85
N LEU A 135 8.13 0.85 3.61
CA LEU A 135 8.86 -0.02 2.69
C LEU A 135 10.26 0.50 2.40
N LYS A 136 10.40 1.82 2.21
CA LYS A 136 11.69 2.46 2.00
C LYS A 136 12.59 2.29 3.22
N ARG A 137 12.12 2.62 4.43
CA ARG A 137 12.90 2.43 5.67
C ARG A 137 13.33 0.98 5.85
N TYR A 138 12.43 0.03 5.59
CA TYR A 138 12.75 -1.40 5.70
C TYR A 138 13.85 -1.83 4.72
N LYS A 139 13.79 -1.38 3.47
CA LYS A 139 14.81 -1.66 2.45
C LYS A 139 16.18 -1.09 2.83
N GLU A 140 16.19 0.12 3.38
CA GLU A 140 17.40 0.86 3.75
C GLU A 140 17.93 0.49 5.15
N ALA A 141 17.18 -0.28 5.94
CA ALA A 141 17.55 -0.63 7.31
C ALA A 141 18.89 -1.39 7.36
N PRO A 142 19.83 -0.96 8.23
CA PRO A 142 21.09 -1.67 8.44
C PRO A 142 20.84 -3.01 9.16
N ALA A 143 21.82 -3.91 9.06
CA ALA A 143 21.74 -5.18 9.78
C ALA A 143 21.67 -4.93 11.30
N PRO A 144 20.75 -5.61 12.02
CA PRO A 144 20.70 -5.54 13.46
C PRO A 144 22.02 -6.01 14.10
N ALA A 145 22.33 -5.50 15.28
CA ALA A 145 23.54 -5.90 16.02
C ALA A 145 23.60 -7.44 16.18
N GLY A 146 24.73 -8.02 15.86
CA GLY A 146 24.93 -9.47 15.92
C GLY A 146 24.41 -10.27 14.71
N THR A 147 23.82 -9.60 13.72
CA THR A 147 23.40 -10.25 12.46
C THR A 147 24.43 -9.99 11.35
N ALA A 148 24.88 -11.04 10.68
CA ALA A 148 25.77 -10.90 9.53
C ALA A 148 25.08 -10.10 8.40
N PRO A 149 25.76 -9.11 7.78
CA PRO A 149 25.12 -8.26 6.75
C PRO A 149 24.45 -9.05 5.62
N GLN A 150 25.12 -10.09 5.10
CA GLN A 150 24.56 -10.93 4.03
C GLN A 150 23.28 -11.65 4.47
N LEU A 151 23.26 -12.19 5.69
CA LEU A 151 22.07 -12.86 6.24
C LEU A 151 20.89 -11.87 6.37
N TRP A 152 21.18 -10.63 6.73
CA TRP A 152 20.17 -9.58 6.81
C TRP A 152 19.61 -9.21 5.43
N GLU A 153 20.46 -9.06 4.41
CA GLU A 153 19.99 -8.81 3.04
C GLU A 153 19.11 -9.94 2.52
N ASP A 154 19.49 -11.21 2.77
CA ASP A 154 18.69 -12.38 2.39
C ASP A 154 17.33 -12.41 3.14
N GLN A 155 17.30 -12.01 4.41
CA GLN A 155 16.05 -11.90 5.18
C GLN A 155 15.16 -10.78 4.64
N LYS A 156 15.73 -9.59 4.34
CA LYS A 156 14.98 -8.49 3.73
C LYS A 156 14.37 -8.90 2.38
N ALA A 157 15.15 -9.53 1.52
CA ALA A 157 14.68 -10.00 0.22
C ALA A 157 13.48 -10.97 0.36
N LYS A 158 13.58 -11.95 1.26
CA LYS A 158 12.49 -12.90 1.54
C LYS A 158 11.25 -12.21 2.10
N THR A 159 11.42 -11.27 3.02
CA THR A 159 10.31 -10.52 3.60
C THR A 159 9.61 -9.65 2.55
N LEU A 160 10.37 -8.96 1.70
CA LEU A 160 9.81 -8.16 0.61
C LEU A 160 9.06 -9.03 -0.40
N GLU A 161 9.62 -10.19 -0.77
CA GLU A 161 8.94 -11.14 -1.65
C GLU A 161 7.63 -11.66 -1.05
N SER A 162 7.63 -11.99 0.26
CA SER A 162 6.41 -12.44 0.94
C SER A 162 5.34 -11.35 1.07
N ASN A 163 5.71 -10.09 1.01
CA ASN A 163 4.78 -8.96 1.08
C ASN A 163 4.43 -8.35 -0.30
N LYS A 164 4.92 -8.92 -1.40
CA LYS A 164 4.73 -8.35 -2.74
C LYS A 164 3.26 -8.16 -3.13
N ASP A 165 2.40 -9.11 -2.76
CA ASP A 165 0.98 -9.03 -3.07
C ASP A 165 0.30 -7.92 -2.24
N GLY A 166 0.70 -7.73 -0.98
CA GLY A 166 0.28 -6.63 -0.14
C GLY A 166 0.73 -5.27 -0.69
N VAL A 167 1.95 -5.20 -1.23
CA VAL A 167 2.45 -3.98 -1.89
C VAL A 167 1.66 -3.69 -3.18
N ALA A 168 1.40 -4.70 -4.00
CA ALA A 168 0.60 -4.55 -5.23
C ALA A 168 -0.83 -4.11 -4.89
N TYR A 169 -1.46 -4.75 -3.90
CA TYR A 169 -2.77 -4.34 -3.38
C TYR A 169 -2.76 -2.88 -2.93
N THR A 170 -1.75 -2.46 -2.16
CA THR A 170 -1.61 -1.08 -1.68
C THR A 170 -1.58 -0.10 -2.84
N GLN A 171 -0.74 -0.33 -3.85
CA GLN A 171 -0.65 0.54 -5.03
C GLN A 171 -1.98 0.65 -5.77
N GLN A 172 -2.65 -0.48 -6.01
CA GLN A 172 -3.95 -0.50 -6.68
C GLN A 172 -5.04 0.20 -5.88
N ALA A 173 -5.12 -0.06 -4.56
CA ALA A 173 -6.12 0.54 -3.69
C ALA A 173 -5.94 2.06 -3.59
N VAL A 174 -4.70 2.53 -3.48
CA VAL A 174 -4.38 3.97 -3.40
C VAL A 174 -4.70 4.67 -4.73
N TYR A 175 -4.33 4.07 -5.86
CA TYR A 175 -4.69 4.59 -7.18
C TYR A 175 -6.21 4.70 -7.35
N ASN A 176 -6.94 3.62 -7.05
CA ASN A 176 -8.41 3.61 -7.14
C ASN A 176 -9.06 4.62 -6.18
N GLY A 177 -8.56 4.73 -4.96
CA GLY A 177 -9.04 5.70 -3.99
C GLY A 177 -8.84 7.15 -4.44
N ALA A 178 -7.70 7.46 -5.07
CA ALA A 178 -7.45 8.76 -5.66
C ALA A 178 -8.40 9.07 -6.82
N LEU A 179 -8.66 8.09 -7.70
CA LEU A 179 -9.61 8.21 -8.81
C LEU A 179 -11.04 8.52 -8.36
N GLN A 180 -11.46 7.99 -7.22
CA GLN A 180 -12.82 8.15 -6.69
C GLN A 180 -13.09 9.52 -6.08
N ALA A 181 -12.09 10.39 -5.92
CA ALA A 181 -12.31 11.73 -5.41
C ALA A 181 -13.27 12.52 -6.34
N PRO A 182 -14.40 13.00 -5.82
CA PRO A 182 -15.46 13.59 -6.65
C PRO A 182 -15.06 14.96 -7.24
N ASP A 183 -14.30 15.76 -6.51
CA ASP A 183 -13.77 17.03 -6.97
C ASP A 183 -12.58 16.83 -7.90
N ALA A 184 -12.62 17.45 -9.07
CA ALA A 184 -11.61 17.28 -10.12
C ALA A 184 -10.21 17.76 -9.66
N GLY A 185 -10.15 18.91 -8.96
CA GLY A 185 -8.89 19.46 -8.47
C GLY A 185 -8.28 18.58 -7.38
N LYS A 186 -9.12 18.09 -6.46
CA LYS A 186 -8.69 17.14 -5.43
C LYS A 186 -8.25 15.81 -6.05
N ARG A 187 -9.01 15.27 -6.98
CA ARG A 187 -8.65 14.03 -7.71
C ARG A 187 -7.29 14.18 -8.39
N ALA A 188 -7.06 15.29 -9.11
CA ALA A 188 -5.79 15.55 -9.75
C ALA A 188 -4.63 15.61 -8.75
N ALA A 189 -4.82 16.31 -7.62
CA ALA A 189 -3.79 16.41 -6.57
C ALA A 189 -3.47 15.05 -5.97
N LEU A 190 -4.48 14.22 -5.66
CA LEU A 190 -4.31 12.90 -5.09
C LEU A 190 -3.60 11.94 -6.05
N LEU A 191 -3.95 11.97 -7.35
CA LEU A 191 -3.28 11.15 -8.37
C LEU A 191 -1.83 11.58 -8.58
N THR A 192 -1.54 12.88 -8.50
CA THR A 192 -0.17 13.38 -8.56
C THR A 192 0.65 12.90 -7.36
N ARG A 193 0.09 12.98 -6.14
CA ARG A 193 0.72 12.44 -4.92
C ARG A 193 0.96 10.92 -5.03
N PHE A 194 -0.03 10.18 -5.55
CA PHE A 194 0.15 8.75 -5.80
C PHE A 194 1.35 8.48 -6.71
N ALA A 195 1.45 9.17 -7.86
CA ALA A 195 2.55 8.95 -8.80
C ALA A 195 3.92 9.36 -8.23
N GLN A 196 3.95 10.34 -7.33
CA GLN A 196 5.16 10.74 -6.61
C GLN A 196 5.58 9.70 -5.56
N ALA A 197 4.61 9.16 -4.83
CA ALA A 197 4.86 8.14 -3.81
C ALA A 197 5.27 6.79 -4.43
N PHE A 198 4.67 6.44 -5.57
CA PHE A 198 4.87 5.15 -6.25
C PHE A 198 5.36 5.34 -7.70
N PRO A 199 6.56 5.93 -7.93
CA PRO A 199 7.04 6.26 -9.27
C PRO A 199 7.24 5.03 -10.17
N ASP A 200 7.53 3.87 -9.57
CA ASP A 200 7.75 2.59 -10.27
C ASP A 200 6.46 1.76 -10.39
N SER A 201 5.32 2.28 -9.93
CA SER A 201 4.04 1.60 -10.05
C SER A 201 3.59 1.51 -11.52
N PRO A 202 2.99 0.39 -11.95
CA PRO A 202 2.39 0.28 -13.28
C PRO A 202 1.28 1.31 -13.51
N TYR A 203 0.72 1.88 -12.44
CA TYR A 203 -0.33 2.90 -12.50
C TYR A 203 0.20 4.34 -12.53
N ALA A 204 1.52 4.58 -12.33
CA ALA A 204 2.06 5.94 -12.14
C ALA A 204 1.82 6.86 -13.35
N ASN A 205 2.13 6.40 -14.56
CA ASN A 205 1.91 7.20 -15.77
C ASN A 205 0.43 7.40 -16.06
N GLN A 206 -0.41 6.39 -15.83
CA GLN A 206 -1.85 6.50 -15.99
C GLN A 206 -2.44 7.49 -14.98
N ALA A 207 -1.98 7.46 -13.73
CA ALA A 207 -2.39 8.43 -12.70
C ALA A 207 -2.07 9.87 -13.12
N LEU A 208 -0.87 10.11 -13.63
CA LEU A 208 -0.49 11.44 -14.14
C LEU A 208 -1.34 11.86 -15.37
N GLY A 209 -1.66 10.93 -16.27
CA GLY A 209 -2.54 11.21 -17.40
C GLY A 209 -3.94 11.68 -16.95
N VAL A 210 -4.54 10.93 -15.98
CA VAL A 210 -5.83 11.33 -15.40
C VAL A 210 -5.71 12.60 -14.56
N ALA A 211 -4.57 12.83 -13.89
CA ALA A 211 -4.33 14.08 -13.17
C ALA A 211 -4.32 15.28 -14.10
N ALA A 212 -3.65 15.19 -15.26
CA ALA A 212 -3.62 16.27 -16.24
C ALA A 212 -5.04 16.64 -16.74
N THR A 213 -5.85 15.66 -17.14
CA THR A 213 -7.25 15.90 -17.55
C THR A 213 -8.09 16.44 -16.41
N SER A 214 -7.89 15.97 -15.18
CA SER A 214 -8.61 16.46 -14.01
C SER A 214 -8.21 17.89 -13.65
N TYR A 215 -6.93 18.28 -13.79
CA TYR A 215 -6.52 19.68 -13.64
C TYR A 215 -7.11 20.58 -14.72
N LEU A 216 -7.24 20.10 -15.98
CA LEU A 216 -7.92 20.83 -17.03
C LEU A 216 -9.40 21.06 -16.66
N GLN A 217 -10.11 20.03 -16.21
CA GLN A 217 -11.50 20.13 -15.72
C GLN A 217 -11.63 21.11 -14.55
N ALA A 218 -10.65 21.13 -13.64
CA ALA A 218 -10.59 22.07 -12.53
C ALA A 218 -10.11 23.48 -12.91
N GLN A 219 -9.92 23.75 -14.19
CA GLN A 219 -9.39 25.01 -14.73
C GLN A 219 -8.02 25.41 -14.16
N ASN A 220 -7.23 24.43 -13.71
CA ASN A 220 -5.87 24.63 -13.19
C ASN A 220 -4.85 24.40 -14.30
N ALA A 221 -4.81 25.32 -15.27
CA ALA A 221 -3.93 25.22 -16.42
C ALA A 221 -2.43 25.11 -16.06
N PRO A 222 -1.88 25.86 -15.06
CA PRO A 222 -0.48 25.71 -14.70
C PRO A 222 -0.10 24.26 -14.29
N LYS A 223 -0.92 23.62 -13.45
CA LYS A 223 -0.69 22.23 -13.00
C LYS A 223 -0.92 21.22 -14.14
N MET A 224 -1.93 21.44 -14.97
CA MET A 224 -2.16 20.62 -16.15
C MET A 224 -0.95 20.63 -17.07
N LEU A 225 -0.43 21.83 -17.40
CA LEU A 225 0.75 21.98 -18.27
C LEU A 225 2.01 21.35 -17.68
N GLU A 226 2.23 21.50 -16.36
CA GLU A 226 3.35 20.88 -15.63
C GLU A 226 3.33 19.36 -15.83
N VAL A 227 2.18 18.73 -15.56
CA VAL A 227 2.03 17.27 -15.64
C VAL A 227 2.11 16.79 -17.08
N ALA A 228 1.40 17.41 -18.01
CA ALA A 228 1.37 17.00 -19.41
C ALA A 228 2.76 17.12 -20.07
N ASN A 229 3.47 18.22 -19.85
CA ASN A 229 4.83 18.39 -20.36
C ASN A 229 5.82 17.41 -19.71
N GLY A 230 5.66 17.11 -18.41
CA GLY A 230 6.45 16.10 -17.72
C GLY A 230 6.28 14.69 -18.29
N LEU A 231 5.06 14.32 -18.68
CA LEU A 231 4.80 13.05 -19.38
C LEU A 231 5.36 13.04 -20.80
N LEU A 232 5.20 14.13 -21.55
CA LEU A 232 5.76 14.23 -22.92
C LEU A 232 7.30 14.28 -22.94
N ALA A 233 7.93 14.76 -21.88
CA ALA A 233 9.40 14.70 -21.76
C ALA A 233 9.90 13.25 -21.62
N LYS A 234 9.11 12.35 -21.00
CA LYS A 234 9.42 10.92 -20.85
C LYS A 234 9.01 10.12 -22.09
N ASP A 235 7.83 10.39 -22.60
CA ASP A 235 7.26 9.77 -23.78
C ASP A 235 6.72 10.85 -24.74
N PRO A 236 7.55 11.32 -25.70
CA PRO A 236 7.14 12.33 -26.67
C PRO A 236 5.96 11.93 -27.56
N ASN A 237 5.60 10.65 -27.58
CA ASN A 237 4.50 10.11 -28.37
C ASN A 237 3.27 9.77 -27.50
N ASN A 238 3.22 10.24 -26.26
CA ASN A 238 2.06 10.05 -25.39
C ASN A 238 0.82 10.71 -25.99
N LEU A 239 0.01 9.92 -26.67
CA LEU A 239 -1.17 10.37 -27.42
C LEU A 239 -2.15 11.14 -26.50
N GLY A 240 -2.39 10.65 -25.29
CA GLY A 240 -3.30 11.29 -24.35
C GLY A 240 -2.88 12.73 -24.03
N MET A 241 -1.59 12.97 -23.80
CA MET A 241 -1.08 14.31 -23.49
C MET A 241 -1.00 15.21 -24.72
N LEU A 242 -0.71 14.65 -25.90
CA LEU A 242 -0.78 15.40 -27.14
C LEU A 242 -2.19 15.94 -27.41
N LEU A 243 -3.22 15.11 -27.17
CA LEU A 243 -4.63 15.50 -27.31
C LEU A 243 -5.04 16.54 -26.25
N VAL A 244 -4.67 16.33 -24.97
CA VAL A 244 -4.96 17.29 -23.88
C VAL A 244 -4.36 18.67 -24.17
N LEU A 245 -3.12 18.73 -24.66
CA LEU A 245 -2.46 20.00 -24.97
C LEU A 245 -3.03 20.63 -26.25
N SER A 246 -3.37 19.84 -27.27
CA SER A 246 -4.05 20.33 -28.47
C SER A 246 -5.38 20.99 -28.11
N ASP A 247 -6.23 20.31 -27.34
CA ASP A 247 -7.52 20.81 -26.87
C ASP A 247 -7.35 22.09 -26.07
N TYR A 248 -6.48 22.10 -25.05
CA TYR A 248 -6.20 23.28 -24.25
C TYR A 248 -5.79 24.49 -25.06
N TYR A 249 -4.93 24.33 -26.09
CA TYR A 249 -4.45 25.44 -26.92
C TYR A 249 -5.45 25.84 -28.00
N CYS A 250 -6.40 24.99 -28.41
CA CYS A 250 -7.50 25.35 -29.30
C CYS A 250 -8.36 26.48 -28.72
N ASP A 251 -8.56 26.51 -27.42
CA ASP A 251 -9.32 27.56 -26.72
C ASP A 251 -8.54 28.87 -26.56
N LYS A 252 -7.26 28.91 -26.96
CA LYS A 252 -6.38 30.09 -26.88
C LYS A 252 -6.14 30.67 -28.28
N THR A 253 -6.93 31.66 -28.65
CA THR A 253 -6.90 32.28 -29.99
C THR A 253 -5.52 32.81 -30.42
N ASP A 254 -4.69 33.17 -29.44
CA ASP A 254 -3.31 33.61 -29.64
C ASP A 254 -2.27 32.49 -29.72
N GLN A 255 -2.67 31.23 -29.52
CA GLN A 255 -1.78 30.07 -29.45
C GLN A 255 -2.21 28.88 -30.34
N LEU A 256 -3.04 29.17 -31.37
CA LEU A 256 -3.54 28.14 -32.32
C LEU A 256 -2.42 27.34 -33.01
N ALA A 257 -1.26 27.99 -33.28
CA ALA A 257 -0.11 27.28 -33.83
C ALA A 257 0.43 26.17 -32.95
N LYS A 258 0.32 26.28 -31.60
CA LYS A 258 0.66 25.22 -30.68
C LYS A 258 -0.36 24.10 -30.74
N ALA A 259 -1.65 24.42 -30.78
CA ALA A 259 -2.71 23.44 -30.95
C ALA A 259 -2.49 22.57 -32.18
N GLU A 260 -2.23 23.24 -33.33
CA GLU A 260 -1.94 22.56 -34.60
C GLU A 260 -0.70 21.65 -34.50
N THR A 261 0.36 22.10 -33.82
CA THR A 261 1.58 21.33 -33.64
C THR A 261 1.30 20.03 -32.88
N TYR A 262 0.57 20.11 -31.75
CA TYR A 262 0.21 18.93 -30.95
C TYR A 262 -0.76 18.02 -31.70
N ALA A 263 -1.76 18.57 -32.40
CA ALA A 263 -2.70 17.79 -33.19
C ALA A 263 -2.02 17.01 -34.31
N LYS A 264 -1.15 17.67 -35.11
CA LYS A 264 -0.38 17.00 -36.17
C LYS A 264 0.48 15.87 -35.62
N LYS A 265 1.11 16.08 -34.46
CA LYS A 265 1.90 15.04 -33.82
C LYS A 265 1.03 13.88 -33.32
N ALA A 266 -0.15 14.16 -32.76
CA ALA A 266 -1.10 13.13 -32.35
C ALA A 266 -1.55 12.26 -33.54
N ILE A 267 -1.87 12.91 -34.68
CA ILE A 267 -2.23 12.20 -35.93
C ILE A 267 -1.07 11.30 -36.37
N SER A 268 0.15 11.84 -36.43
CA SER A 268 1.33 11.03 -36.80
C SER A 268 1.57 9.82 -35.90
N VAL A 269 1.29 9.94 -34.60
CA VAL A 269 1.38 8.82 -33.64
C VAL A 269 0.30 7.77 -33.98
N LEU A 270 -0.93 8.21 -34.25
CA LEU A 270 -2.04 7.32 -34.64
C LEU A 270 -1.76 6.58 -35.94
N ASP A 271 -1.27 7.30 -36.96
CA ASP A 271 -0.96 6.71 -38.27
C ASP A 271 0.18 5.69 -38.20
N SER A 272 1.10 5.85 -37.25
CA SER A 272 2.21 4.91 -37.03
C SER A 272 1.86 3.75 -36.11
N ALA A 273 0.71 3.79 -35.42
CA ALA A 273 0.28 2.71 -34.55
C ALA A 273 -0.16 1.49 -35.37
N ALA A 274 0.30 0.30 -34.99
CA ALA A 274 -0.19 -0.94 -35.58
C ALA A 274 -1.70 -1.05 -35.34
N LYS A 275 -2.45 -1.31 -36.42
CA LYS A 275 -3.90 -1.55 -36.27
C LYS A 275 -4.12 -2.79 -35.40
N PRO A 276 -5.08 -2.75 -34.47
CA PRO A 276 -5.46 -3.94 -33.72
C PRO A 276 -5.90 -5.06 -34.68
N GLU A 277 -5.50 -6.30 -34.39
CA GLU A 277 -5.96 -7.45 -35.18
C GLU A 277 -7.49 -7.47 -35.28
N GLY A 278 -8.01 -7.55 -36.51
CA GLY A 278 -9.46 -7.63 -36.78
C GLY A 278 -10.16 -6.31 -37.06
N VAL A 279 -9.45 -5.15 -37.11
CA VAL A 279 -10.01 -3.87 -37.55
C VAL A 279 -9.75 -3.68 -39.04
N THR A 280 -10.81 -3.60 -39.85
CA THR A 280 -10.75 -3.33 -41.30
C THR A 280 -10.66 -1.82 -41.54
N ASP A 281 -10.25 -1.44 -42.78
CA ASP A 281 -10.12 -0.04 -43.23
C ASP A 281 -11.46 0.62 -43.61
N GLU A 282 -12.62 0.01 -43.26
CA GLU A 282 -13.96 0.54 -43.56
C GLU A 282 -14.51 1.35 -42.38
#